data_96d34e9ae033bf2514a78d3078b8ee51
#
_entry.id   96d34e9ae033bf2514a78d3078b8ee51
#
_cell.length_a   1.000
_cell.length_b   1.000
_cell.length_c   1.000
_cell.angle_alpha   90.00
_cell.angle_beta   90.00
_cell.angle_gamma   90.00
#
_symmetry.space_group_name_H-M   'P 1'
#
loop_
_entity.id
_entity.type
_entity.pdbx_description
1 polymer ?
#
loop_
_entity_poly.entity_id
_entity_poly.type
_entity_poly.pdbx_seq_one_letter_code
_entity_poly.pdbx_strand_id
1 'polypeptide(L)'
;MTTRFANLLIDTADVLAVAEQEGDTWAAINRVANRIGAIAVNAGAFLRSDQQIAWMRSSMNSRWLEDYGAQGFHQTDPLLRAAMAGTAPRTYDVAGLEAAAGPDRTHGALHDGMMSHGYNYMITRSWFEGTAGKCLVFSCRDDPTDMFGPGTERALSAVSAMLTHSLTPPDGSARDGLAFGSGWSDLDPAERDVLSYLVNGYNVALIAETLSLTEPDVVRLIRSASRRMRAETTDQALSLALTRGLLSV
;
A
#
# COMPACT_ATOMS: atom_id res chain seq x y z
N MET A 1 -26.27 -16.83 -4.38
CA MET A 1 -25.49 -16.09 -3.36
C MET A 1 -26.00 -16.55 -2.00
N THR A 2 -25.14 -17.03 -1.13
CA THR A 2 -25.58 -17.40 0.23
C THR A 2 -25.89 -16.11 0.99
N THR A 3 -26.93 -16.13 1.86
CA THR A 3 -27.31 -15.00 2.72
C THR A 3 -26.11 -14.47 3.52
N ARG A 4 -25.23 -15.36 3.95
CA ARG A 4 -24.00 -15.03 4.68
C ARG A 4 -23.05 -14.12 3.88
N PHE A 5 -22.91 -14.33 2.58
CA PHE A 5 -22.07 -13.48 1.72
C PHE A 5 -22.70 -12.10 1.49
N ALA A 6 -24.01 -12.05 1.24
CA ALA A 6 -24.71 -10.77 1.07
C ALA A 6 -24.59 -9.91 2.33
N ASN A 7 -24.78 -10.50 3.51
CA ASN A 7 -24.63 -9.80 4.80
C ASN A 7 -23.20 -9.28 4.98
N LEU A 8 -22.17 -10.08 4.64
CA LEU A 8 -20.76 -9.64 4.72
C LEU A 8 -20.51 -8.37 3.89
N LEU A 9 -21.05 -8.30 2.67
CA LEU A 9 -20.88 -7.13 1.81
C LEU A 9 -21.58 -5.89 2.37
N ILE A 10 -22.82 -6.04 2.84
CA ILE A 10 -23.57 -4.93 3.45
C ILE A 10 -22.87 -4.45 4.71
N ASP A 11 -22.52 -5.36 5.62
CA ASP A 11 -21.80 -5.04 6.85
C ASP A 11 -20.44 -4.35 6.55
N THR A 12 -19.75 -4.76 5.47
CA THR A 12 -18.50 -4.14 5.05
C THR A 12 -18.74 -2.70 4.59
N ALA A 13 -19.76 -2.47 3.77
CA ALA A 13 -20.12 -1.13 3.30
C ALA A 13 -20.46 -0.20 4.48
N ASP A 14 -21.30 -0.68 5.42
CA ASP A 14 -21.71 0.09 6.60
C ASP A 14 -20.50 0.47 7.48
N VAL A 15 -19.62 -0.50 7.75
CA VAL A 15 -18.40 -0.28 8.55
C VAL A 15 -17.49 0.76 7.90
N LEU A 16 -17.32 0.71 6.58
CA LEU A 16 -16.47 1.65 5.85
C LEU A 16 -17.09 3.04 5.80
N ALA A 17 -18.40 3.16 5.56
CA ALA A 17 -19.10 4.44 5.52
C ALA A 17 -19.03 5.19 6.87
N VAL A 18 -19.16 4.48 7.99
CA VAL A 18 -18.99 5.07 9.33
C VAL A 18 -17.54 5.50 9.55
N ALA A 19 -16.60 4.65 9.19
CA ALA A 19 -15.17 4.93 9.39
C ALA A 19 -14.66 6.11 8.56
N GLU A 20 -15.21 6.33 7.37
CA GLU A 20 -14.89 7.49 6.54
C GLU A 20 -15.31 8.81 7.24
N GLN A 21 -16.47 8.82 7.90
CA GLN A 21 -16.94 9.97 8.67
C GLN A 21 -16.13 10.21 9.95
N GLU A 22 -15.65 9.15 10.59
CA GLU A 22 -14.88 9.20 11.83
C GLU A 22 -13.37 9.40 11.60
N GLY A 23 -12.88 9.24 10.37
CA GLY A 23 -11.46 9.33 10.03
C GLY A 23 -10.62 8.12 10.47
N ASP A 24 -11.25 6.99 10.79
CA ASP A 24 -10.58 5.77 11.27
C ASP A 24 -10.72 4.57 10.31
N THR A 25 -10.48 4.82 9.03
CA THR A 25 -10.60 3.83 7.96
C THR A 25 -9.68 2.62 8.16
N TRP A 26 -8.47 2.83 8.72
CA TRP A 26 -7.54 1.72 8.92
C TRP A 26 -8.04 0.70 9.96
N ALA A 27 -8.59 1.15 11.08
CA ALA A 27 -9.19 0.25 12.05
C ALA A 27 -10.41 -0.49 11.48
N ALA A 28 -11.22 0.20 10.65
CA ALA A 28 -12.33 -0.42 9.95
C ALA A 28 -11.87 -1.55 9.00
N ILE A 29 -10.83 -1.32 8.22
CA ILE A 29 -10.22 -2.33 7.34
C ILE A 29 -9.78 -3.55 8.14
N ASN A 30 -9.10 -3.35 9.27
CA ASN A 30 -8.68 -4.45 10.15
C ASN A 30 -9.89 -5.19 10.76
N ARG A 31 -10.95 -4.50 11.18
CA ARG A 31 -12.17 -5.14 11.67
C ARG A 31 -12.83 -6.03 10.61
N VAL A 32 -12.92 -5.55 9.37
CA VAL A 32 -13.46 -6.33 8.26
C VAL A 32 -12.57 -7.53 7.95
N ALA A 33 -11.25 -7.32 7.90
CA ALA A 33 -10.29 -8.39 7.66
C ALA A 33 -10.39 -9.51 8.71
N ASN A 34 -10.52 -9.16 9.99
CA ASN A 34 -10.72 -10.14 11.07
C ASN A 34 -11.99 -10.99 10.87
N ARG A 35 -13.07 -10.40 10.32
CA ARG A 35 -14.31 -11.15 10.03
C ARG A 35 -14.14 -12.19 8.92
N ILE A 36 -13.16 -12.01 8.04
CA ILE A 36 -12.80 -12.97 7.00
C ILE A 36 -11.60 -13.84 7.39
N GLY A 37 -11.29 -13.94 8.70
CA GLY A 37 -10.26 -14.83 9.24
C GLY A 37 -8.82 -14.32 9.10
N ALA A 38 -8.61 -13.10 8.63
CA ALA A 38 -7.27 -12.52 8.62
C ALA A 38 -6.87 -12.09 10.03
N ILE A 39 -5.63 -12.39 10.40
CA ILE A 39 -5.02 -11.98 11.68
C ILE A 39 -4.16 -10.72 11.52
N ALA A 40 -3.84 -10.34 10.30
CA ALA A 40 -3.18 -9.08 9.97
C ALA A 40 -3.49 -8.65 8.54
N VAL A 41 -3.30 -7.35 8.29
CA VAL A 41 -3.47 -6.72 6.99
C VAL A 41 -2.20 -5.95 6.64
N ASN A 42 -1.73 -6.13 5.41
CA ASN A 42 -0.73 -5.25 4.80
C ASN A 42 -1.39 -4.52 3.62
N ALA A 43 -1.16 -3.23 3.53
CA ALA A 43 -1.66 -2.42 2.44
C ALA A 43 -0.59 -1.45 1.99
N GLY A 44 -0.59 -1.11 0.71
CA GLY A 44 0.38 -0.15 0.19
C GLY A 44 0.01 0.34 -1.19
N ALA A 45 0.69 1.41 -1.60
CA ALA A 45 0.68 1.91 -2.95
C ALA A 45 2.10 2.05 -3.48
N PHE A 46 2.25 1.92 -4.78
CA PHE A 46 3.54 1.91 -5.46
C PHE A 46 3.43 2.47 -6.88
N LEU A 47 4.54 2.93 -7.43
CA LEU A 47 4.64 3.28 -8.84
C LEU A 47 5.01 2.03 -9.65
N ARG A 48 4.36 1.86 -10.81
CA ARG A 48 4.55 0.67 -11.66
C ARG A 48 5.86 0.70 -12.43
N SER A 49 6.32 1.89 -12.84
CA SER A 49 7.48 2.07 -13.73
C SER A 49 8.76 1.51 -13.14
N ASP A 50 8.97 1.71 -11.85
CA ASP A 50 10.20 1.42 -11.12
C ASP A 50 9.98 0.58 -9.86
N GLN A 51 8.74 0.14 -9.64
CA GLN A 51 8.30 -0.61 -8.47
C GLN A 51 8.63 0.11 -7.15
N GLN A 52 8.63 1.44 -7.17
CA GLN A 52 8.89 2.24 -5.99
C GLN A 52 7.67 2.26 -5.07
N ILE A 53 7.88 1.90 -3.81
CA ILE A 53 6.85 1.97 -2.78
C ILE A 53 6.56 3.44 -2.46
N ALA A 54 5.32 3.88 -2.68
CA ALA A 54 4.87 5.20 -2.30
C ALA A 54 4.56 5.28 -0.81
N TRP A 55 3.84 4.30 -0.29
CA TRP A 55 3.55 4.12 1.14
C TRP A 55 3.14 2.68 1.44
N MET A 56 3.29 2.28 2.69
CA MET A 56 2.81 1.00 3.21
C MET A 56 2.25 1.17 4.62
N ARG A 57 1.25 0.36 4.95
CA ARG A 57 0.73 0.16 6.32
C ARG A 57 0.63 -1.33 6.60
N SER A 58 0.87 -1.71 7.85
CA SER A 58 0.76 -3.09 8.30
C SER A 58 0.16 -3.16 9.70
N SER A 59 -0.67 -4.15 9.95
CA SER A 59 -1.14 -4.53 11.29
C SER A 59 -0.52 -5.84 11.80
N MET A 60 0.54 -6.30 11.16
CA MET A 60 1.34 -7.42 11.67
C MET A 60 1.97 -7.08 13.02
N ASN A 61 2.44 -8.10 13.74
CA ASN A 61 3.13 -7.95 15.01
C ASN A 61 4.33 -6.98 14.88
N SER A 62 4.45 -6.00 15.77
CA SER A 62 5.47 -4.95 15.72
C SER A 62 6.89 -5.51 15.74
N ARG A 63 7.14 -6.53 16.56
CA ARG A 63 8.46 -7.19 16.63
C ARG A 63 8.83 -7.87 15.32
N TRP A 64 7.87 -8.54 14.69
CA TRP A 64 8.09 -9.12 13.36
C TRP A 64 8.44 -8.04 12.32
N LEU A 65 7.76 -6.93 12.39
CA LEU A 65 7.97 -5.84 11.45
C LEU A 65 9.32 -5.12 11.67
N GLU A 66 9.77 -5.01 12.92
CA GLU A 66 11.13 -4.55 13.26
C GLU A 66 12.19 -5.50 12.68
N ASP A 67 12.01 -6.82 12.86
CA ASP A 67 12.90 -7.83 12.31
C ASP A 67 12.91 -7.82 10.78
N TYR A 68 11.73 -7.71 10.15
CA TYR A 68 11.56 -7.59 8.70
C TYR A 68 12.32 -6.39 8.13
N GLY A 69 12.23 -5.24 8.80
CA GLY A 69 12.97 -4.02 8.43
C GLY A 69 14.47 -4.14 8.65
N ALA A 70 14.89 -4.63 9.83
CA ALA A 70 16.30 -4.75 10.20
C ALA A 70 17.07 -5.71 9.27
N GLN A 71 16.42 -6.77 8.81
CA GLN A 71 16.98 -7.73 7.85
C GLN A 71 16.85 -7.30 6.39
N GLY A 72 16.17 -6.18 6.12
CA GLY A 72 16.00 -5.66 4.77
C GLY A 72 15.12 -6.54 3.87
N PHE A 73 14.25 -7.37 4.42
CA PHE A 73 13.40 -8.28 3.67
C PHE A 73 12.55 -7.57 2.61
N HIS A 74 12.13 -6.32 2.85
CA HIS A 74 11.39 -5.51 1.87
C HIS A 74 12.08 -5.37 0.50
N GLN A 75 13.41 -5.56 0.45
CA GLN A 75 14.17 -5.48 -0.80
C GLN A 75 14.19 -6.82 -1.57
N THR A 76 13.97 -7.93 -0.87
CA THR A 76 14.12 -9.28 -1.44
C THR A 76 12.83 -10.09 -1.38
N ASP A 77 11.80 -9.63 -0.66
CA ASP A 77 10.52 -10.32 -0.50
C ASP A 77 9.88 -10.61 -1.86
N PRO A 78 9.79 -11.89 -2.27
CA PRO A 78 9.25 -12.28 -3.57
C PRO A 78 7.76 -11.96 -3.69
N LEU A 79 7.04 -11.95 -2.55
CA LEU A 79 5.61 -11.70 -2.50
C LEU A 79 5.31 -10.22 -2.74
N LEU A 80 6.07 -9.35 -2.08
CA LEU A 80 5.97 -7.91 -2.28
C LEU A 80 6.29 -7.53 -3.73
N ARG A 81 7.36 -8.10 -4.30
CA ARG A 81 7.73 -7.89 -5.71
C ARG A 81 6.64 -8.37 -6.67
N ALA A 82 6.13 -9.59 -6.45
CA ALA A 82 5.07 -10.15 -7.27
C ALA A 82 3.76 -9.34 -7.15
N ALA A 83 3.44 -8.83 -5.96
CA ALA A 83 2.29 -7.95 -5.74
C ALA A 83 2.42 -6.64 -6.53
N MET A 84 3.59 -5.99 -6.48
CA MET A 84 3.87 -4.77 -7.25
C MET A 84 3.88 -5.01 -8.76
N ALA A 85 4.34 -6.17 -9.21
CA ALA A 85 4.31 -6.58 -10.61
C ALA A 85 2.92 -7.03 -11.10
N GLY A 86 1.96 -7.25 -10.19
CA GLY A 86 0.64 -7.79 -10.53
C GLY A 86 0.65 -9.28 -10.87
N THR A 87 1.70 -9.99 -10.50
CA THR A 87 1.90 -11.42 -10.76
C THR A 87 1.75 -12.30 -9.54
N ALA A 88 1.47 -11.71 -8.36
CA ALA A 88 1.26 -12.47 -7.14
C ALA A 88 0.08 -13.44 -7.27
N PRO A 89 0.21 -14.68 -6.79
CA PRO A 89 -0.91 -15.59 -6.70
C PRO A 89 -1.97 -14.99 -5.77
N ARG A 90 -3.24 -15.21 -6.10
CA ARG A 90 -4.36 -14.65 -5.32
C ARG A 90 -4.40 -15.16 -3.89
N THR A 91 -4.01 -16.41 -3.72
CA THR A 91 -3.86 -17.07 -2.42
C THR A 91 -2.65 -17.96 -2.51
N TYR A 92 -1.82 -17.97 -1.49
CA TYR A 92 -0.69 -18.88 -1.40
C TYR A 92 -0.41 -19.32 0.03
N ASP A 93 0.11 -20.50 0.14
CA ASP A 93 0.61 -21.13 1.35
C ASP A 93 2.09 -20.75 1.52
N VAL A 94 2.44 -20.15 2.65
CA VAL A 94 3.81 -19.69 2.94
C VAL A 94 4.78 -20.89 3.01
N ALA A 95 4.36 -22.01 3.59
CA ALA A 95 5.16 -23.25 3.61
C ALA A 95 5.38 -23.84 2.21
N GLY A 96 4.35 -23.75 1.34
CA GLY A 96 4.45 -24.19 -0.05
C GLY A 96 5.45 -23.35 -0.87
N LEU A 97 5.60 -22.07 -0.55
CA LEU A 97 6.59 -21.18 -1.18
C LEU A 97 8.03 -21.54 -0.81
N GLU A 98 8.28 -21.89 0.44
CA GLU A 98 9.59 -22.34 0.88
C GLU A 98 10.06 -23.55 0.07
N ALA A 99 9.16 -24.53 -0.13
CA ALA A 99 9.44 -25.70 -0.95
C ALA A 99 9.76 -25.37 -2.42
N ALA A 100 9.21 -24.25 -2.94
CA ALA A 100 9.40 -23.81 -4.33
C ALA A 100 10.61 -22.88 -4.53
N ALA A 101 11.06 -22.18 -3.47
CA ALA A 101 12.10 -21.14 -3.55
C ALA A 101 13.52 -21.68 -3.62
N GLY A 102 13.75 -22.97 -3.36
CA GLY A 102 15.08 -23.58 -3.38
C GLY A 102 15.96 -23.17 -2.18
N PRO A 103 17.27 -23.35 -2.23
CA PRO A 103 18.17 -23.23 -1.07
C PRO A 103 18.55 -21.77 -0.69
N ASP A 104 17.77 -20.78 -1.09
CA ASP A 104 18.05 -19.38 -0.70
C ASP A 104 17.71 -19.16 0.78
N ARG A 105 18.76 -18.97 1.59
CA ARG A 105 18.63 -18.77 3.04
C ARG A 105 17.85 -17.52 3.43
N THR A 106 17.85 -16.50 2.59
CA THR A 106 17.12 -15.25 2.85
C THR A 106 15.62 -15.48 2.79
N HIS A 107 15.17 -16.23 1.81
CA HIS A 107 13.76 -16.61 1.69
C HIS A 107 13.34 -17.55 2.83
N GLY A 108 14.17 -18.51 3.21
CA GLY A 108 13.90 -19.37 4.36
C GLY A 108 13.67 -18.60 5.65
N ALA A 109 14.55 -17.63 5.99
CA ALA A 109 14.41 -16.80 7.17
C ALA A 109 13.13 -15.93 7.15
N LEU A 110 12.74 -15.42 5.97
CA LEU A 110 11.48 -14.69 5.79
C LEU A 110 10.27 -15.59 6.08
N HIS A 111 10.24 -16.80 5.49
CA HIS A 111 9.14 -17.75 5.67
C HIS A 111 9.05 -18.25 7.11
N ASP A 112 10.17 -18.60 7.73
CA ASP A 112 10.23 -19.02 9.14
C ASP A 112 9.69 -17.93 10.07
N GLY A 113 10.07 -16.68 9.82
CA GLY A 113 9.55 -15.53 10.53
C GLY A 113 8.05 -15.35 10.38
N MET A 114 7.53 -15.46 9.17
CA MET A 114 6.08 -15.41 8.90
C MET A 114 5.33 -16.52 9.65
N MET A 115 5.76 -17.77 9.50
CA MET A 115 5.12 -18.92 10.12
C MET A 115 5.17 -18.86 11.64
N SER A 116 6.27 -18.39 12.23
CA SER A 116 6.41 -18.26 13.71
C SER A 116 5.39 -17.28 14.31
N HIS A 117 4.88 -16.34 13.50
CA HIS A 117 3.84 -15.39 13.89
C HIS A 117 2.43 -15.83 13.45
N GLY A 118 2.30 -17.01 12.84
CA GLY A 118 1.03 -17.56 12.36
C GLY A 118 0.57 -16.97 11.03
N TYR A 119 1.44 -16.33 10.25
CA TYR A 119 1.14 -15.84 8.91
C TYR A 119 1.36 -16.94 7.88
N ASN A 120 0.52 -17.99 7.96
CA ASN A 120 0.71 -19.22 7.19
C ASN A 120 0.15 -19.11 5.77
N TYR A 121 -0.89 -18.30 5.58
CA TYR A 121 -1.57 -18.10 4.30
C TYR A 121 -1.69 -16.62 3.99
N MET A 122 -1.50 -16.27 2.71
CA MET A 122 -1.64 -14.89 2.25
C MET A 122 -2.69 -14.82 1.13
N ILE A 123 -3.60 -13.85 1.24
CA ILE A 123 -4.53 -13.49 0.18
C ILE A 123 -4.07 -12.15 -0.38
N THR A 124 -3.64 -12.12 -1.62
CA THR A 124 -3.10 -10.92 -2.25
C THR A 124 -4.03 -10.40 -3.34
N ARG A 125 -4.28 -9.10 -3.32
CA ARG A 125 -5.02 -8.38 -4.36
C ARG A 125 -4.29 -7.10 -4.72
N SER A 126 -4.03 -6.94 -6.02
CA SER A 126 -3.41 -5.72 -6.56
C SER A 126 -4.34 -5.09 -7.58
N TRP A 127 -4.41 -3.77 -7.55
CA TRP A 127 -5.15 -2.94 -8.49
C TRP A 127 -4.22 -1.90 -9.09
N PHE A 128 -4.39 -1.64 -10.36
CA PHE A 128 -3.53 -0.73 -11.11
C PHE A 128 -4.38 0.34 -11.77
N GLU A 129 -3.98 1.59 -11.57
CA GLU A 129 -4.60 2.76 -12.17
C GLU A 129 -3.50 3.69 -12.70
N GLY A 130 -3.45 3.86 -14.02
CA GLY A 130 -2.41 4.65 -14.67
C GLY A 130 -1.00 4.19 -14.30
N THR A 131 -0.21 5.09 -13.72
CA THR A 131 1.19 4.88 -13.29
C THR A 131 1.32 4.29 -11.90
N ALA A 132 0.23 4.21 -11.13
CA ALA A 132 0.24 3.73 -9.76
C ALA A 132 -0.45 2.37 -9.62
N GLY A 133 -0.17 1.68 -8.52
CA GLY A 133 -0.87 0.49 -8.08
C GLY A 133 -1.11 0.53 -6.58
N LYS A 134 -2.18 -0.12 -6.15
CA LYS A 134 -2.46 -0.41 -4.74
C LYS A 134 -2.44 -1.92 -4.53
N CYS A 135 -1.98 -2.35 -3.37
CA CYS A 135 -1.99 -3.75 -2.96
C CYS A 135 -2.60 -3.89 -1.57
N LEU A 136 -3.37 -4.95 -1.40
CA LEU A 136 -3.93 -5.38 -0.13
C LEU A 136 -3.59 -6.85 0.07
N VAL A 137 -3.01 -7.18 1.23
CA VAL A 137 -2.66 -8.55 1.61
C VAL A 137 -3.27 -8.85 2.95
N PHE A 138 -4.08 -9.90 3.01
CA PHE A 138 -4.55 -10.49 4.26
C PHE A 138 -3.64 -11.64 4.65
N SER A 139 -3.19 -11.62 5.90
CA SER A 139 -2.40 -12.71 6.48
C SER A 139 -3.31 -13.56 7.37
N CYS A 140 -3.40 -14.84 7.08
CA CYS A 140 -4.28 -15.78 7.75
C CYS A 140 -3.46 -16.90 8.43
N ARG A 141 -3.99 -17.43 9.54
CA ARG A 141 -3.43 -18.59 10.20
C ARG A 141 -3.87 -19.88 9.53
N ASP A 142 -5.14 -19.96 9.22
CA ASP A 142 -5.79 -21.11 8.63
C ASP A 142 -6.05 -20.87 7.14
N ASP A 143 -6.17 -21.93 6.35
CA ASP A 143 -6.45 -21.84 4.93
C ASP A 143 -7.79 -21.13 4.65
N PRO A 144 -7.80 -19.97 3.99
CA PRO A 144 -9.01 -19.21 3.74
C PRO A 144 -9.81 -19.66 2.52
N THR A 145 -9.32 -20.66 1.76
CA THR A 145 -9.83 -20.99 0.42
C THR A 145 -11.25 -21.56 0.41
N ASP A 146 -11.73 -22.09 1.52
CA ASP A 146 -13.08 -22.65 1.62
C ASP A 146 -13.94 -22.02 2.73
N MET A 147 -13.60 -20.85 3.21
CA MET A 147 -14.28 -20.17 4.33
C MET A 147 -15.78 -19.93 4.08
N PHE A 148 -16.17 -19.65 2.86
CA PHE A 148 -17.55 -19.41 2.43
C PHE A 148 -18.07 -20.49 1.47
N GLY A 149 -17.38 -21.63 1.37
CA GLY A 149 -17.67 -22.68 0.39
C GLY A 149 -17.39 -22.21 -1.04
N PRO A 150 -18.11 -22.69 -2.06
CA PRO A 150 -17.85 -22.40 -3.48
C PRO A 150 -17.88 -20.91 -3.86
N GLY A 151 -18.26 -20.03 -2.95
CA GLY A 151 -18.32 -18.59 -3.13
C GLY A 151 -17.11 -17.81 -2.57
N THR A 152 -16.17 -18.46 -1.89
CA THR A 152 -15.07 -17.83 -1.13
C THR A 152 -14.29 -16.86 -1.97
N GLU A 153 -13.78 -17.26 -3.14
CA GLU A 153 -12.97 -16.39 -4.01
C GLU A 153 -13.74 -15.13 -4.43
N ARG A 154 -15.02 -15.26 -4.73
CA ARG A 154 -15.89 -14.13 -5.09
C ARG A 154 -16.10 -13.19 -3.90
N ALA A 155 -16.31 -13.74 -2.71
CA ALA A 155 -16.48 -12.99 -1.49
C ALA A 155 -15.20 -12.19 -1.17
N LEU A 156 -14.06 -12.85 -1.17
CA LEU A 156 -12.75 -12.22 -0.92
C LEU A 156 -12.43 -11.14 -1.96
N SER A 157 -12.70 -11.38 -3.25
CA SER A 157 -12.51 -10.38 -4.30
C SER A 157 -13.36 -9.13 -4.09
N ALA A 158 -14.64 -9.30 -3.77
CA ALA A 158 -15.56 -8.17 -3.57
C ALA A 158 -15.19 -7.35 -2.33
N VAL A 159 -14.95 -8.00 -1.18
CA VAL A 159 -14.51 -7.34 0.05
C VAL A 159 -13.19 -6.61 -0.18
N SER A 160 -12.21 -7.28 -0.80
CA SER A 160 -10.91 -6.66 -1.08
C SER A 160 -11.03 -5.40 -1.96
N ALA A 161 -11.91 -5.41 -2.97
CA ALA A 161 -12.13 -4.24 -3.81
C ALA A 161 -12.70 -3.06 -3.00
N MET A 162 -13.70 -3.31 -2.14
CA MET A 162 -14.25 -2.29 -1.25
C MET A 162 -13.18 -1.71 -0.32
N LEU A 163 -12.40 -2.58 0.34
CA LEU A 163 -11.34 -2.15 1.25
C LEU A 163 -10.24 -1.36 0.53
N THR A 164 -9.86 -1.78 -0.69
CA THR A 164 -8.82 -1.08 -1.47
C THR A 164 -9.26 0.32 -1.89
N HIS A 165 -10.56 0.50 -2.22
CA HIS A 165 -11.09 1.82 -2.53
C HIS A 165 -10.99 2.77 -1.33
N SER A 166 -11.19 2.26 -0.12
CA SER A 166 -11.10 3.02 1.13
C SER A 166 -9.68 3.18 1.67
N LEU A 167 -8.65 2.62 1.00
CA LEU A 167 -7.27 2.75 1.43
C LEU A 167 -6.78 4.19 1.25
N THR A 168 -6.33 4.79 2.34
CA THR A 168 -5.68 6.10 2.37
C THR A 168 -4.21 5.96 2.78
N PRO A 169 -3.32 6.83 2.27
CA PRO A 169 -1.96 6.92 2.76
C PRO A 169 -1.95 7.16 4.29
N PRO A 170 -0.95 6.64 5.02
CA PRO A 170 -0.75 7.03 6.41
C PRO A 170 -0.36 8.52 6.47
N ASP A 171 -0.75 9.22 7.53
CA ASP A 171 -0.26 10.57 7.78
C ASP A 171 1.26 10.56 7.83
N GLY A 172 1.92 11.51 7.17
CA GLY A 172 3.39 11.55 7.05
C GLY A 172 4.11 11.64 8.42
N SER A 173 3.39 12.05 9.46
CA SER A 173 3.83 12.05 10.86
C SER A 173 3.58 10.73 11.60
N ALA A 174 2.83 9.80 11.03
CA ALA A 174 2.50 8.54 11.69
C ALA A 174 3.77 7.69 11.86
N ARG A 175 4.36 7.81 13.04
CA ARG A 175 5.39 6.89 13.56
C ARG A 175 4.82 5.51 13.89
N ASP A 176 3.54 5.32 13.63
CA ASP A 176 2.82 4.08 13.90
C ASP A 176 3.29 3.01 12.93
N GLY A 177 4.32 2.32 13.39
CA GLY A 177 4.79 1.05 12.91
C GLY A 177 4.77 0.91 11.40
N LEU A 178 5.90 1.25 10.75
CA LEU A 178 6.30 0.55 9.56
C LEU A 178 5.75 1.07 8.23
N ALA A 179 6.01 2.30 8.00
CA ALA A 179 6.16 2.76 6.64
C ALA A 179 7.53 2.28 6.10
N PHE A 180 7.66 0.98 5.81
CA PHE A 180 8.85 0.47 5.14
C PHE A 180 9.05 1.22 3.83
N GLY A 181 10.26 1.75 3.61
CA GLY A 181 10.60 2.49 2.40
C GLY A 181 10.14 3.95 2.35
N SER A 182 9.39 4.43 3.33
CA SER A 182 8.78 5.76 3.33
C SER A 182 9.64 6.88 3.89
N GLY A 183 10.91 6.79 3.93
CA GLY A 183 11.76 7.91 4.39
C GLY A 183 11.62 9.19 3.54
N TRP A 184 10.41 9.50 3.10
CA TRP A 184 10.06 10.76 2.46
C TRP A 184 9.66 11.79 3.51
N SER A 185 9.88 13.07 3.24
CA SER A 185 9.47 14.19 4.09
C SER A 185 8.28 14.90 3.47
N ASP A 186 7.44 15.51 4.31
CA ASP A 186 6.36 16.36 3.83
C ASP A 186 6.89 17.48 2.94
N LEU A 187 6.09 17.87 1.97
CA LEU A 187 6.38 19.02 1.12
C LEU A 187 6.16 20.32 1.90
N ASP A 188 7.05 21.28 1.72
CA ASP A 188 6.79 22.66 2.17
C ASP A 188 5.60 23.25 1.37
N PRO A 189 4.87 24.22 1.92
CA PRO A 189 3.74 24.83 1.22
C PRO A 189 4.09 25.33 -0.20
N ALA A 190 5.24 26.01 -0.36
CA ALA A 190 5.68 26.49 -1.66
C ALA A 190 6.03 25.36 -2.64
N GLU A 191 6.60 24.26 -2.16
CA GLU A 191 6.85 23.08 -2.97
C GLU A 191 5.55 22.42 -3.43
N ARG A 192 4.57 22.34 -2.52
CA ARG A 192 3.23 21.80 -2.82
C ARG A 192 2.53 22.63 -3.86
N ASP A 193 2.54 23.97 -3.71
CA ASP A 193 1.93 24.88 -4.68
C ASP A 193 2.54 24.70 -6.07
N VAL A 194 3.88 24.69 -6.18
CA VAL A 194 4.56 24.49 -7.47
C VAL A 194 4.20 23.14 -8.09
N LEU A 195 4.20 22.04 -7.32
CA LEU A 195 3.82 20.73 -7.83
C LEU A 195 2.34 20.66 -8.22
N SER A 196 1.45 21.35 -7.49
CA SER A 196 0.02 21.43 -7.84
C SER A 196 -0.20 22.11 -9.19
N TYR A 197 0.53 23.19 -9.48
CA TYR A 197 0.45 23.81 -10.81
C TYR A 197 1.01 22.92 -11.91
N LEU A 198 2.12 22.20 -11.66
CA LEU A 198 2.69 21.26 -12.63
C LEU A 198 1.70 20.13 -12.97
N VAL A 199 1.03 19.54 -11.97
CA VAL A 199 0.01 18.49 -12.18
C VAL A 199 -1.13 19.01 -13.06
N ASN A 200 -1.49 20.29 -12.95
CA ASN A 200 -2.51 20.95 -13.76
C ASN A 200 -1.99 21.43 -15.13
N GLY A 201 -0.77 21.03 -15.53
CA GLY A 201 -0.21 21.29 -16.85
C GLY A 201 0.45 22.65 -17.04
N TYR A 202 0.69 23.41 -15.97
CA TYR A 202 1.41 24.69 -16.05
C TYR A 202 2.90 24.43 -16.28
N ASN A 203 3.51 25.23 -17.13
CA ASN A 203 4.97 25.23 -17.32
C ASN A 203 5.66 26.15 -16.29
N VAL A 204 6.99 26.04 -16.20
CA VAL A 204 7.80 26.79 -15.23
C VAL A 204 7.61 28.32 -15.34
N ALA A 205 7.52 28.87 -16.57
CA ALA A 205 7.34 30.29 -16.78
C ALA A 205 5.98 30.79 -16.25
N LEU A 206 4.90 30.05 -16.54
CA LEU A 206 3.56 30.38 -16.08
C LEU A 206 3.43 30.23 -14.56
N ILE A 207 4.07 29.23 -13.95
CA ILE A 207 4.13 29.06 -12.50
C ILE A 207 4.86 30.24 -11.84
N ALA A 208 6.00 30.65 -12.41
CA ALA A 208 6.78 31.78 -11.93
C ALA A 208 5.95 33.08 -11.93
N GLU A 209 5.24 33.35 -13.02
CA GLU A 209 4.32 34.48 -13.12
C GLU A 209 3.19 34.40 -12.08
N THR A 210 2.52 33.25 -12.01
CA THR A 210 1.35 33.05 -11.14
C THR A 210 1.71 33.18 -9.65
N LEU A 211 2.87 32.67 -9.23
CA LEU A 211 3.32 32.72 -7.84
C LEU A 211 4.21 33.93 -7.51
N SER A 212 4.43 34.84 -8.48
CA SER A 212 5.33 36.00 -8.32
C SER A 212 6.76 35.56 -7.90
N LEU A 213 7.24 34.48 -8.50
CA LEU A 213 8.59 33.93 -8.33
C LEU A 213 9.43 34.14 -9.59
N THR A 214 10.73 33.86 -9.49
CA THR A 214 11.57 33.72 -10.67
C THR A 214 11.55 32.27 -11.18
N GLU A 215 11.75 32.06 -12.47
CA GLU A 215 11.87 30.69 -13.04
C GLU A 215 12.96 29.85 -12.32
N PRO A 216 14.16 30.40 -12.01
CA PRO A 216 15.14 29.69 -11.21
C PRO A 216 14.63 29.26 -9.82
N ASP A 217 13.78 30.08 -9.17
CA ASP A 217 13.19 29.72 -7.88
C ASP A 217 12.21 28.55 -8.02
N VAL A 218 11.37 28.57 -9.05
CA VAL A 218 10.45 27.45 -9.36
C VAL A 218 11.24 26.17 -9.60
N VAL A 219 12.30 26.21 -10.42
CA VAL A 219 13.17 25.04 -10.67
C VAL A 219 13.83 24.55 -9.39
N ARG A 220 14.24 25.44 -8.50
CA ARG A 220 14.82 25.10 -7.19
C ARG A 220 13.80 24.39 -6.31
N LEU A 221 12.53 24.87 -6.26
CA LEU A 221 11.45 24.24 -5.51
C LEU A 221 11.11 22.85 -6.05
N ILE A 222 11.03 22.67 -7.38
CA ILE A 222 10.83 21.35 -8.03
C ILE A 222 11.91 20.36 -7.59
N ARG A 223 13.19 20.78 -7.68
CA ARG A 223 14.31 19.92 -7.25
C ARG A 223 14.30 19.59 -5.77
N SER A 224 13.88 20.54 -4.93
CA SER A 224 13.72 20.32 -3.49
C SER A 224 12.60 19.33 -3.20
N ALA A 225 11.44 19.50 -3.82
CA ALA A 225 10.31 18.58 -3.74
C ALA A 225 10.70 17.17 -4.19
N SER A 226 11.39 17.04 -5.34
CA SER A 226 11.86 15.73 -5.85
C SER A 226 12.74 15.01 -4.83
N ARG A 227 13.68 15.73 -4.19
CA ARG A 227 14.53 15.15 -3.13
C ARG A 227 13.73 14.70 -1.92
N ARG A 228 12.75 15.50 -1.47
CA ARG A 228 11.86 15.13 -0.35
C ARG A 228 11.03 13.91 -0.69
N MET A 229 10.55 13.81 -1.91
CA MET A 229 9.78 12.67 -2.41
C MET A 229 10.66 11.44 -2.70
N ARG A 230 12.01 11.57 -2.70
CA ARG A 230 12.96 10.55 -3.15
C ARG A 230 12.70 10.14 -4.60
N ALA A 231 12.42 11.11 -5.44
CA ALA A 231 12.16 10.95 -6.86
C ALA A 231 13.40 11.31 -7.68
N GLU A 232 13.65 10.55 -8.72
CA GLU A 232 14.76 10.80 -9.67
C GLU A 232 14.36 11.80 -10.75
N THR A 233 13.05 11.87 -11.06
CA THR A 233 12.48 12.76 -12.07
C THR A 233 11.32 13.58 -11.51
N THR A 234 10.98 14.69 -12.18
CA THR A 234 9.83 15.51 -11.81
C THR A 234 8.52 14.72 -11.96
N ASP A 235 8.36 13.93 -13.01
CA ASP A 235 7.16 13.12 -13.25
C ASP A 235 6.99 12.06 -12.15
N GLN A 236 8.08 11.46 -11.70
CA GLN A 236 8.09 10.55 -10.57
C GLN A 236 7.70 11.26 -9.27
N ALA A 237 8.21 12.48 -9.04
CA ALA A 237 7.85 13.28 -7.88
C ALA A 237 6.35 13.62 -7.85
N LEU A 238 5.78 14.00 -9.00
CA LEU A 238 4.35 14.25 -9.14
C LEU A 238 3.52 12.98 -8.86
N SER A 239 3.90 11.87 -9.48
CA SER A 239 3.22 10.59 -9.29
C SER A 239 3.26 10.13 -7.82
N LEU A 240 4.39 10.27 -7.15
CA LEU A 240 4.53 9.96 -5.71
C LEU A 240 3.69 10.90 -4.84
N ALA A 241 3.71 12.21 -5.12
CA ALA A 241 2.96 13.18 -4.35
C ALA A 241 1.43 12.95 -4.47
N LEU A 242 0.93 12.63 -5.66
CA LEU A 242 -0.46 12.23 -5.87
C LEU A 242 -0.79 10.92 -5.14
N THR A 243 0.05 9.90 -5.29
CA THR A 243 -0.18 8.58 -4.68
C THR A 243 -0.14 8.64 -3.14
N ARG A 244 0.61 9.58 -2.58
CA ARG A 244 0.70 9.88 -1.14
C ARG A 244 -0.39 10.81 -0.63
N GLY A 245 -1.29 11.28 -1.51
CA GLY A 245 -2.36 12.20 -1.14
C GLY A 245 -1.88 13.61 -0.76
N LEU A 246 -0.66 13.99 -1.15
CA LEU A 246 -0.12 15.33 -0.89
C LEU A 246 -0.62 16.35 -1.90
N LEU A 247 -1.09 15.90 -3.05
CA LEU A 247 -1.70 16.68 -4.13
C LEU A 247 -3.04 16.05 -4.51
N SER A 248 -3.93 16.89 -5.04
CA SER A 248 -5.18 16.50 -5.68
C SER A 248 -5.25 17.10 -7.09
N VAL A 249 -5.86 16.39 -8.01
CA VAL A 249 -6.14 16.85 -9.40
C VAL A 249 -7.53 17.46 -9.44
#